data_6ad22614d44d678356e7747ebd52d05a
#
_entry.id   6ad22614d44d678356e7747ebd52d05a
#
_cell.length_a   1.000
_cell.length_b   1.000
_cell.length_c   1.000
_cell.angle_alpha   90.00
_cell.angle_beta   90.00
_cell.angle_gamma   90.00
#
_symmetry.space_group_name_H-M   'P 1'
#
loop_
_entity.id
_entity.type
_entity.pdbx_description
1 polymer ?
#
loop_
_entity_poly.entity_id
_entity_poly.type
_entity_poly.pdbx_seq_one_letter_code
_entity_poly.pdbx_strand_id
1 'polypeptide(L)'
;MTGRRVVVTGIGTINPLGNSIEEYFSNLEKGVSGAAPITHFDAEKFKTKFACEVKNYDPTQYFDRKEVRKYDLFTQYALIAATQAVEDSALDLEKVDKEQVGVIWSSGIGGI
;
A
#
# COMPACT_ATOMS: atom_id res chain seq x y z
N MET A 1 -22.53 0.50 28.87
CA MET A 1 -21.40 1.31 28.41
C MET A 1 -21.70 1.85 27.03
N THR A 2 -21.93 3.14 26.89
CA THR A 2 -22.07 3.79 25.60
C THR A 2 -20.66 4.08 25.04
N GLY A 3 -20.02 3.05 24.47
CA GLY A 3 -18.74 3.21 23.77
C GLY A 3 -18.91 4.05 22.51
N ARG A 4 -17.90 4.85 22.14
CA ARG A 4 -17.88 5.53 20.84
C ARG A 4 -17.86 4.50 19.74
N ARG A 5 -18.74 4.65 18.76
CA ARG A 5 -18.73 3.81 17.57
C ARG A 5 -17.60 4.29 16.65
N VAL A 6 -16.75 3.36 16.22
CA VAL A 6 -15.70 3.60 15.23
C VAL A 6 -16.02 2.71 14.02
N VAL A 7 -15.96 3.28 12.83
CA VAL A 7 -16.26 2.59 11.58
C VAL A 7 -15.12 2.82 10.57
N VAL A 8 -14.89 1.84 9.71
CA VAL A 8 -14.01 1.97 8.55
C VAL A 8 -14.84 2.53 7.42
N THR A 9 -14.41 3.64 6.84
CA THR A 9 -15.14 4.34 5.77
C THR A 9 -14.47 4.22 4.40
N GLY A 10 -13.21 3.82 4.36
CA GLY A 10 -12.49 3.61 3.11
C GLY A 10 -11.28 2.70 3.32
N ILE A 11 -10.92 1.98 2.29
CA ILE A 11 -9.81 1.02 2.29
C ILE A 11 -8.94 1.25 1.06
N GLY A 12 -7.62 1.20 1.24
CA GLY A 12 -6.66 1.20 0.16
C GLY A 12 -5.56 0.18 0.40
N THR A 13 -5.04 -0.40 -0.66
CA THR A 13 -3.97 -1.41 -0.57
C THR A 13 -3.06 -1.40 -1.78
N ILE A 14 -1.81 -1.72 -1.54
CA ILE A 14 -0.86 -2.19 -2.52
C ILE A 14 -0.07 -3.32 -1.89
N ASN A 15 -0.11 -4.50 -2.47
CA ASN A 15 0.45 -5.70 -1.87
C ASN A 15 0.81 -6.74 -2.96
N PRO A 16 1.47 -7.86 -2.60
CA PRO A 16 1.87 -8.90 -3.57
C PRO A 16 0.73 -9.60 -4.32
N LEU A 17 -0.52 -9.45 -3.91
CA LEU A 17 -1.70 -10.01 -4.56
C LEU A 17 -2.46 -9.00 -5.42
N GLY A 18 -2.19 -7.70 -5.29
CA GLY A 18 -2.86 -6.70 -6.10
C GLY A 18 -2.49 -5.27 -5.73
N ASN A 19 -2.66 -4.39 -6.69
CA ASN A 19 -2.39 -2.96 -6.57
C ASN A 19 -3.69 -2.15 -6.37
N SER A 20 -4.81 -2.83 -6.25
CA SER A 20 -6.12 -2.28 -5.86
C SER A 20 -6.87 -3.26 -4.95
N ILE A 21 -7.93 -2.80 -4.30
CA ILE A 21 -8.78 -3.62 -3.46
C ILE A 21 -9.46 -4.73 -4.27
N GLU A 22 -9.95 -4.42 -5.45
CA GLU A 22 -10.66 -5.36 -6.34
C GLU A 22 -9.71 -6.49 -6.78
N GLU A 23 -8.50 -6.15 -7.22
CA GLU A 23 -7.50 -7.13 -7.61
C GLU A 23 -7.10 -8.01 -6.43
N TYR A 24 -6.85 -7.39 -5.27
CA TYR A 24 -6.50 -8.09 -4.04
C TYR A 24 -7.57 -9.10 -3.63
N PHE A 25 -8.84 -8.68 -3.54
CA PHE A 25 -9.93 -9.58 -3.16
C PHE A 25 -10.16 -10.68 -4.18
N SER A 26 -10.13 -10.36 -5.47
CA SER A 26 -10.27 -11.37 -6.54
C SER A 26 -9.18 -12.44 -6.44
N ASN A 27 -7.95 -12.06 -6.14
CA ASN A 27 -6.85 -13.01 -5.99
C ASN A 27 -6.93 -13.81 -4.68
N LEU A 28 -7.43 -13.20 -3.60
CA LEU A 28 -7.72 -13.93 -2.35
C LEU A 28 -8.78 -15.02 -2.56
N GLU A 29 -9.89 -14.69 -3.21
CA GLU A 29 -10.97 -15.65 -3.49
C GLU A 29 -10.50 -16.82 -4.34
N LYS A 30 -9.56 -16.57 -5.27
CA LYS A 30 -8.94 -17.59 -6.12
C LYS A 30 -7.84 -18.39 -5.42
N GLY A 31 -7.47 -18.02 -4.19
CA GLY A 31 -6.38 -18.67 -3.46
C GLY A 31 -5.00 -18.44 -4.11
N VAL A 32 -4.80 -17.32 -4.81
CA VAL A 32 -3.52 -16.97 -5.45
C VAL A 32 -2.46 -16.72 -4.38
N SER A 33 -1.28 -17.32 -4.55
CA SER A 33 -0.12 -17.02 -3.71
C SER A 33 0.64 -15.80 -4.21
N GLY A 34 0.98 -14.91 -3.28
CA GLY A 34 1.88 -13.78 -3.55
C GLY A 34 3.36 -14.18 -3.62
N ALA A 35 3.71 -15.37 -3.10
CA ALA A 35 5.10 -15.84 -3.07
C ALA A 35 5.61 -16.20 -4.48
N ALA A 36 6.82 -15.74 -4.79
CA ALA A 36 7.52 -16.01 -6.06
C ALA A 36 9.04 -15.95 -5.83
N PRO A 37 9.86 -16.44 -6.77
CA PRO A 37 11.30 -16.21 -6.70
C PRO A 37 11.61 -14.71 -6.60
N ILE A 38 12.62 -14.36 -5.78
CA ILE A 38 13.07 -12.98 -5.60
C ILE A 38 13.57 -12.42 -6.94
N THR A 39 13.12 -11.22 -7.29
CA THR A 39 13.51 -10.52 -8.52
C THR A 39 14.31 -9.24 -8.28
N HIS A 40 14.25 -8.67 -7.07
CA HIS A 40 14.90 -7.41 -6.73
C HIS A 40 16.43 -7.50 -6.62
N PHE A 41 16.95 -8.71 -6.36
CA PHE A 41 18.39 -8.97 -6.29
C PHE A 41 18.70 -10.45 -6.60
N ASP A 42 19.97 -10.77 -6.85
CA ASP A 42 20.42 -12.14 -7.02
C ASP A 42 20.41 -12.90 -5.68
N ALA A 43 19.44 -13.82 -5.56
CA ALA A 43 19.23 -14.60 -4.35
C ALA A 43 19.97 -15.97 -4.38
N GLU A 44 20.81 -16.26 -5.36
CA GLU A 44 21.42 -17.59 -5.54
C GLU A 44 22.21 -18.05 -4.32
N LYS A 45 22.93 -17.13 -3.68
CA LYS A 45 23.77 -17.40 -2.49
C LYS A 45 23.01 -17.39 -1.16
N PHE A 46 21.73 -17.07 -1.16
CA PHE A 46 20.89 -17.02 0.05
C PHE A 46 20.17 -18.34 0.28
N LYS A 47 19.89 -18.65 1.55
CA LYS A 47 19.11 -19.84 1.93
C LYS A 47 17.66 -19.73 1.45
N THR A 48 17.06 -18.55 1.59
CA THR A 48 15.70 -18.25 1.11
C THR A 48 15.80 -17.56 -0.24
N LYS A 49 15.06 -18.08 -1.23
CA LYS A 49 15.11 -17.63 -2.62
C LYS A 49 13.75 -17.12 -3.13
N PHE A 50 12.78 -16.99 -2.24
CA PHE A 50 11.44 -16.50 -2.56
C PHE A 50 11.03 -15.39 -1.60
N ALA A 51 10.16 -14.51 -2.08
CA ALA A 51 9.55 -13.44 -1.31
C ALA A 51 8.15 -13.11 -1.86
N CYS A 52 7.41 -12.33 -1.12
CA CYS A 52 6.16 -11.76 -1.56
C CYS A 52 6.42 -10.30 -1.99
N GLU A 53 6.90 -10.12 -3.23
CA GLU A 53 7.16 -8.81 -3.82
C GLU A 53 5.88 -8.24 -4.44
N VAL A 54 5.71 -6.91 -4.38
CA VAL A 54 4.65 -6.22 -5.13
C VAL A 54 4.93 -6.37 -6.62
N LYS A 55 3.93 -6.83 -7.37
CA LYS A 55 4.05 -7.16 -8.79
C LYS A 55 3.46 -6.04 -9.65
N ASN A 56 3.97 -5.93 -10.88
CA ASN A 56 3.44 -4.99 -11.88
C ASN A 56 3.40 -3.54 -11.38
N TYR A 57 4.32 -3.16 -10.50
CA TYR A 57 4.40 -1.82 -9.97
C TYR A 57 5.23 -0.93 -10.90
N ASP A 58 4.58 0.11 -11.42
CA ASP A 58 5.24 1.18 -12.15
C ASP A 58 4.99 2.50 -11.41
N PRO A 59 6.01 3.06 -10.72
CA PRO A 59 5.84 4.29 -9.96
C PRO A 59 5.44 5.49 -10.82
N THR A 60 5.72 5.47 -12.12
CA THR A 60 5.40 6.61 -13.02
C THR A 60 3.90 6.75 -13.28
N GLN A 61 3.10 5.75 -12.93
CA GLN A 61 1.64 5.83 -12.98
C GLN A 61 1.06 6.66 -11.83
N TYR A 62 1.82 6.84 -10.74
CA TYR A 62 1.36 7.48 -9.50
C TYR A 62 2.13 8.76 -9.18
N PHE A 63 3.38 8.85 -9.58
CA PHE A 63 4.30 9.91 -9.19
C PHE A 63 5.05 10.49 -10.39
N ASP A 64 5.42 11.76 -10.30
CA ASP A 64 6.34 12.32 -11.27
C ASP A 64 7.78 11.77 -11.05
N ARG A 65 8.67 12.03 -12.03
CA ARG A 65 10.05 11.52 -11.98
C ARG A 65 10.88 12.06 -10.82
N LYS A 66 10.53 13.23 -10.29
CA LYS A 66 11.23 13.83 -9.15
C LYS A 66 10.78 13.15 -7.86
N GLU A 67 9.49 12.91 -7.72
CA GLU A 67 8.89 12.22 -6.59
C GLU A 67 9.36 10.77 -6.49
N VAL A 68 9.41 10.04 -7.62
CA VAL A 68 9.95 8.68 -7.68
C VAL A 68 11.38 8.60 -7.14
N ARG A 69 12.20 9.63 -7.38
CA ARG A 69 13.59 9.68 -6.87
C ARG A 69 13.68 10.13 -5.41
N LYS A 70 12.67 10.83 -4.92
CA LYS A 70 12.63 11.41 -3.58
C LYS A 70 12.08 10.44 -2.55
N TYR A 71 11.12 9.62 -2.95
CA TYR A 71 10.42 8.72 -2.03
C TYR A 71 10.98 7.32 -2.11
N ASP A 72 11.35 6.77 -0.95
CA ASP A 72 11.64 5.34 -0.82
C ASP A 72 10.41 4.49 -1.16
N LEU A 73 10.63 3.25 -1.55
CA LEU A 73 9.57 2.37 -2.03
C LEU A 73 8.43 2.19 -1.01
N PHE A 74 8.76 2.07 0.28
CA PHE A 74 7.74 1.95 1.33
C PHE A 74 6.89 3.23 1.43
N THR A 75 7.48 4.42 1.22
CA THR A 75 6.76 5.69 1.20
C THR A 75 5.83 5.78 -0.01
N GLN A 76 6.29 5.32 -1.18
CA GLN A 76 5.46 5.25 -2.38
C GLN A 76 4.23 4.38 -2.15
N TYR A 77 4.41 3.18 -1.60
CA TYR A 77 3.31 2.27 -1.27
C TYR A 77 2.34 2.86 -0.24
N ALA A 78 2.88 3.53 0.78
CA ALA A 78 2.06 4.20 1.79
C ALA A 78 1.18 5.30 1.19
N LEU A 79 1.75 6.14 0.32
CA LEU A 79 1.02 7.22 -0.35
C LEU A 79 -0.08 6.67 -1.26
N ILE A 80 0.21 5.62 -2.04
CA ILE A 80 -0.78 4.99 -2.93
C ILE A 80 -1.94 4.43 -2.11
N ALA A 81 -1.65 3.61 -1.09
CA ALA A 81 -2.69 3.01 -0.27
C ALA A 81 -3.52 4.07 0.49
N ALA A 82 -2.88 5.13 1.00
CA ALA A 82 -3.58 6.22 1.66
C ALA A 82 -4.49 6.99 0.69
N THR A 83 -4.02 7.27 -0.53
CA THR A 83 -4.83 7.93 -1.57
C THR A 83 -6.06 7.10 -1.91
N GLN A 84 -5.89 5.81 -2.18
CA GLN A 84 -7.01 4.89 -2.44
C GLN A 84 -8.02 4.88 -1.28
N ALA A 85 -7.55 4.83 -0.02
CA ALA A 85 -8.43 4.82 1.14
C ALA A 85 -9.22 6.12 1.30
N VAL A 86 -8.61 7.27 1.02
CA VAL A 86 -9.29 8.58 1.07
C VAL A 86 -10.33 8.69 -0.04
N GLU A 87 -10.01 8.25 -1.26
CA GLU A 87 -10.93 8.23 -2.40
C GLU A 87 -12.12 7.30 -2.13
N ASP A 88 -11.85 6.08 -1.67
CA ASP A 88 -12.90 5.10 -1.34
C ASP A 88 -13.82 5.58 -0.22
N SER A 89 -13.28 6.30 0.77
CA SER A 89 -14.08 6.88 1.87
C SER A 89 -15.05 7.99 1.43
N ALA A 90 -14.87 8.55 0.24
CA ALA A 90 -15.55 9.75 -0.23
C ALA A 90 -15.49 10.94 0.77
N LEU A 91 -14.40 11.02 1.54
CA LEU A 91 -14.22 12.04 2.56
C LEU A 91 -14.07 13.44 1.92
N ASP A 92 -15.01 14.32 2.20
CA ASP A 92 -14.93 15.71 1.76
C ASP A 92 -14.05 16.52 2.74
N LEU A 93 -12.79 16.71 2.36
CA LEU A 93 -11.80 17.42 3.19
C LEU A 93 -12.13 18.90 3.42
N GLU A 94 -13.07 19.47 2.67
CA GLU A 94 -13.52 20.85 2.91
C GLU A 94 -14.64 20.95 3.97
N LYS A 95 -15.27 19.81 4.29
CA LYS A 95 -16.34 19.73 5.30
C LYS A 95 -15.89 19.15 6.63
N VAL A 96 -14.71 18.59 6.71
CA VAL A 96 -14.17 18.04 7.95
C VAL A 96 -13.32 19.06 8.70
N ASP A 97 -13.33 18.98 10.01
CA ASP A 97 -12.38 19.71 10.85
C ASP A 97 -10.99 19.08 10.70
N LYS A 98 -10.11 19.74 9.94
CA LYS A 98 -8.78 19.24 9.61
C LYS A 98 -7.89 19.05 10.85
N GLU A 99 -8.19 19.73 11.95
CA GLU A 99 -7.48 19.55 13.24
C GLU A 99 -7.85 18.21 13.93
N GLN A 100 -8.97 17.61 13.53
CA GLN A 100 -9.42 16.31 14.03
C GLN A 100 -9.06 15.14 13.08
N VAL A 101 -8.39 15.42 11.96
CA VAL A 101 -7.93 14.41 11.00
C VAL A 101 -6.42 14.24 11.15
N GLY A 102 -5.98 13.01 11.38
CA GLY A 102 -4.55 12.70 11.49
C GLY A 102 -4.20 11.45 10.69
N VAL A 103 -2.97 11.42 10.17
CA VAL A 103 -2.38 10.25 9.51
C VAL A 103 -1.09 9.91 10.21
N ILE A 104 -0.96 8.65 10.64
CA ILE A 104 0.28 8.09 11.17
C ILE A 104 0.61 6.87 10.35
N TRP A 105 1.74 6.91 9.64
CA TRP A 105 2.23 5.79 8.85
C TRP A 105 3.71 5.56 9.15
N SER A 106 4.09 4.33 9.39
CA SER A 106 5.46 4.01 9.74
C SER A 106 5.92 2.70 9.10
N SER A 107 7.23 2.53 9.04
CA SER A 107 7.90 1.30 8.64
C SER A 107 8.83 0.86 9.76
N GLY A 108 9.07 -0.44 9.88
CA GLY A 108 9.96 -0.98 10.91
C GLY A 108 11.40 -0.48 10.78
N ILE A 109 11.91 -0.31 9.55
CA ILE A 109 13.28 0.13 9.27
C ILE A 109 13.27 1.31 8.28
N GLY A 110 12.35 1.34 7.33
CA GLY A 110 12.32 2.31 6.25
C GLY A 110 13.16 1.89 5.05
N GLY A 111 13.54 2.86 4.24
CA GLY A 111 14.45 2.66 3.11
C GLY A 111 15.90 2.62 3.58
N ILE A 112 16.61 1.56 3.28
CA ILE A 112 18.06 1.38 3.53
C ILE A 112 18.74 1.35 2.18
#